data_c9ab1d0e89cd7d899bd69f34f5fb6803
#
_entry.id   c9ab1d0e89cd7d899bd69f34f5fb6803
#
_cell.length_a   1.000
_cell.length_b   1.000
_cell.length_c   1.000
_cell.angle_alpha   90.00
_cell.angle_beta   90.00
_cell.angle_gamma   90.00
#
_symmetry.space_group_name_H-M   'P 1'
#
loop_
_entity.id
_entity.type
_entity.pdbx_description
1 polymer ?
#
loop_
_entity_poly.entity_id
_entity_poly.type
_entity_poly.pdbx_seq_one_letter_code
_entity_poly.pdbx_strand_id
1 'polypeptide(L)'
;EHHLLLPDVATRRDLDDDGTIRSVADALGSIRLLELLGALTEADSIATGPSAWSSWKGDLVHELVDRTRHVLSGGDVGEVLGGSFPDAGQRVLLDEGGFVVRGEGSTLTVVADDRPGTFSKVAGVLSLNGADVQDAAAHSENGRALSVFRVGQVLGGTPDWGRIEDQIRRALSGRLALAARLGDRSRTYRPIRMAARPARPRVTVDNETSATATVLEVTCPDGVGVLYRITRAFAELDLDIVRARVQTLGSDVVDAFYVRDSSGSKITDAEHLAEIELSVLRWVAVDF
;
A
#
# COMPACT_ATOMS: atom_id res chain seq x y z
N GLU A 1 2.37 -24.93 9.38
CA GLU A 1 1.59 -23.70 9.61
C GLU A 1 2.41 -22.43 9.33
N HIS A 2 3.76 -22.46 9.37
CA HIS A 2 4.60 -21.27 9.21
C HIS A 2 5.09 -21.00 7.78
N HIS A 3 4.85 -21.87 6.80
CA HIS A 3 5.41 -21.73 5.44
C HIS A 3 4.93 -20.47 4.69
N LEU A 4 3.79 -19.88 5.05
CA LEU A 4 3.29 -18.65 4.48
C LEU A 4 3.65 -17.39 5.29
N LEU A 5 4.31 -17.53 6.45
CA LEU A 5 4.59 -16.39 7.33
C LEU A 5 5.41 -15.30 6.63
N LEU A 6 6.53 -15.66 6.02
CA LEU A 6 7.42 -14.68 5.40
C LEU A 6 6.77 -13.98 4.19
N PRO A 7 6.16 -14.68 3.21
CA PRO A 7 5.53 -14.00 2.10
C PRO A 7 4.32 -13.15 2.53
N ASP A 8 3.53 -13.60 3.49
CA ASP A 8 2.39 -12.84 3.99
C ASP A 8 2.83 -11.56 4.70
N VAL A 9 3.82 -11.64 5.59
CA VAL A 9 4.34 -10.46 6.28
C VAL A 9 5.03 -9.52 5.31
N ALA A 10 5.94 -10.02 4.47
CA ALA A 10 6.70 -9.20 3.55
C ALA A 10 5.83 -8.38 2.60
N THR A 11 4.70 -8.95 2.16
CA THR A 11 3.83 -8.30 1.16
C THR A 11 2.67 -7.51 1.75
N ARG A 12 2.31 -7.74 3.02
CA ARG A 12 1.15 -7.10 3.67
C ARG A 12 1.52 -6.16 4.80
N ARG A 13 2.73 -6.25 5.35
CA ARG A 13 3.13 -5.44 6.49
C ARG A 13 4.18 -4.40 6.11
N ASP A 14 4.22 -3.33 6.87
CA ASP A 14 5.28 -2.34 6.74
C ASP A 14 6.57 -2.88 7.37
N LEU A 15 7.59 -3.09 6.55
CA LEU A 15 8.89 -3.58 7.02
C LEU A 15 9.69 -2.51 7.77
N ASP A 16 9.30 -1.24 7.65
CA ASP A 16 9.87 -0.13 8.42
C ASP A 16 9.20 0.06 9.79
N ASP A 17 8.16 -0.73 10.11
CA ASP A 17 7.56 -0.76 11.44
C ASP A 17 8.30 -1.77 12.34
N ASP A 18 8.81 -1.30 13.48
CA ASP A 18 9.50 -2.11 14.51
C ASP A 18 8.68 -3.34 14.94
N GLY A 19 7.38 -3.15 15.16
CA GLY A 19 6.47 -4.23 15.56
C GLY A 19 6.40 -5.35 14.54
N THR A 20 6.48 -5.05 13.25
CA THR A 20 6.50 -6.06 12.19
C THR A 20 7.72 -6.98 12.32
N ILE A 21 8.92 -6.41 12.44
CA ILE A 21 10.16 -7.19 12.50
C ILE A 21 10.23 -8.01 13.80
N ARG A 22 9.86 -7.39 14.93
CA ARG A 22 9.83 -8.08 16.24
C ARG A 22 8.85 -9.26 16.24
N SER A 23 7.66 -9.07 15.67
CA SER A 23 6.65 -10.16 15.65
C SER A 23 7.15 -11.39 14.88
N VAL A 24 7.90 -11.21 13.79
CA VAL A 24 8.49 -12.31 13.04
C VAL A 24 9.64 -12.96 13.82
N ALA A 25 10.49 -12.15 14.47
CA ALA A 25 11.59 -12.65 15.30
C ALA A 25 11.06 -13.49 16.46
N ASP A 26 10.01 -13.02 17.15
CA ASP A 26 9.38 -13.72 18.27
C ASP A 26 8.70 -15.03 17.81
N ALA A 27 8.01 -14.99 16.66
CA ALA A 27 7.34 -16.19 16.10
C ALA A 27 8.33 -17.29 15.70
N LEU A 28 9.52 -16.93 15.22
CA LEU A 28 10.51 -17.90 14.74
C LEU A 28 11.52 -18.28 15.81
N GLY A 29 11.93 -17.38 16.69
CA GLY A 29 12.79 -17.62 17.84
C GLY A 29 14.21 -18.11 17.52
N SER A 30 14.56 -18.34 16.24
CA SER A 30 15.90 -18.79 15.87
C SER A 30 16.29 -18.45 14.42
N ILE A 31 17.55 -18.08 14.22
CA ILE A 31 18.13 -17.78 12.90
C ILE A 31 18.00 -19.01 11.97
N ARG A 32 18.26 -20.20 12.50
CA ARG A 32 18.19 -21.42 11.70
C ARG A 32 16.78 -21.65 11.11
N LEU A 33 15.73 -21.42 11.89
CA LEU A 33 14.35 -21.57 11.40
C LEU A 33 14.02 -20.48 10.37
N LEU A 34 14.47 -19.25 10.60
CA LEU A 34 14.32 -18.13 9.66
C LEU A 34 14.96 -18.44 8.29
N GLU A 35 16.21 -18.93 8.29
CA GLU A 35 16.93 -19.27 7.05
C GLU A 35 16.28 -20.43 6.28
N LEU A 36 15.86 -21.47 7.00
CA LEU A 36 15.14 -22.60 6.39
C LEU A 36 13.80 -22.13 5.78
N LEU A 37 13.09 -21.30 6.50
CA LEU A 37 11.80 -20.78 6.03
C LEU A 37 11.98 -19.83 4.85
N GLY A 38 13.03 -18.99 4.85
CA GLY A 38 13.38 -18.13 3.72
C GLY A 38 13.64 -18.93 2.45
N ALA A 39 14.52 -19.95 2.55
CA ALA A 39 14.82 -20.81 1.42
C ALA A 39 13.59 -21.61 0.93
N LEU A 40 12.75 -22.08 1.84
CA LEU A 40 11.50 -22.78 1.49
C LEU A 40 10.51 -21.83 0.78
N THR A 41 10.37 -20.60 1.28
CA THR A 41 9.50 -19.57 0.68
C THR A 41 9.91 -19.25 -0.75
N GLU A 42 11.20 -19.07 -0.99
CA GLU A 42 11.72 -18.79 -2.33
C GLU A 42 11.49 -19.99 -3.26
N ALA A 43 11.84 -21.19 -2.84
CA ALA A 43 11.69 -22.40 -3.64
C ALA A 43 10.21 -22.68 -4.00
N ASP A 44 9.29 -22.58 -3.04
CA ASP A 44 7.87 -22.81 -3.25
C ASP A 44 7.25 -21.74 -4.16
N SER A 45 7.64 -20.48 -3.97
CA SER A 45 7.16 -19.36 -4.79
C SER A 45 7.65 -19.44 -6.24
N ILE A 46 8.91 -19.85 -6.47
CA ILE A 46 9.46 -20.10 -7.80
C ILE A 46 8.72 -21.26 -8.48
N ALA A 47 8.45 -22.34 -7.74
CA ALA A 47 7.71 -23.50 -8.25
C ALA A 47 6.27 -23.16 -8.63
N THR A 48 5.64 -22.22 -7.92
CA THR A 48 4.28 -21.74 -8.19
C THR A 48 4.22 -20.86 -9.45
N GLY A 49 5.30 -20.18 -9.79
CA GLY A 49 5.45 -19.42 -11.04
C GLY A 49 5.54 -17.91 -10.87
N PRO A 50 5.69 -17.16 -12.00
CA PRO A 50 5.99 -15.72 -11.99
C PRO A 50 4.96 -14.84 -11.28
N SER A 51 3.72 -15.28 -11.17
CA SER A 51 2.67 -14.56 -10.44
C SER A 51 2.84 -14.65 -8.92
N ALA A 52 3.47 -15.71 -8.43
CA ALA A 52 3.76 -15.90 -7.01
C ALA A 52 5.10 -15.26 -6.60
N TRP A 53 6.09 -15.25 -7.51
CA TRP A 53 7.42 -14.72 -7.24
C TRP A 53 7.83 -13.69 -8.31
N SER A 54 7.67 -12.42 -8.01
CA SER A 54 8.25 -11.31 -8.79
C SER A 54 9.55 -10.86 -8.11
N SER A 55 10.42 -10.16 -8.87
CA SER A 55 11.64 -9.56 -8.29
C SER A 55 11.33 -8.72 -7.05
N TRP A 56 10.30 -7.89 -7.13
CA TRP A 56 9.86 -7.05 -6.01
C TRP A 56 9.45 -7.86 -4.77
N LYS A 57 8.67 -8.94 -4.93
CA LYS A 57 8.31 -9.82 -3.80
C LYS A 57 9.54 -10.52 -3.21
N GLY A 58 10.45 -10.94 -4.07
CA GLY A 58 11.73 -11.51 -3.65
C GLY A 58 12.53 -10.53 -2.79
N ASP A 59 12.66 -9.29 -3.25
CA ASP A 59 13.36 -8.24 -2.53
C ASP A 59 12.74 -7.99 -1.14
N LEU A 60 11.41 -7.94 -1.04
CA LEU A 60 10.72 -7.77 0.25
C LEU A 60 10.95 -8.95 1.21
N VAL A 61 10.92 -10.19 0.70
CA VAL A 61 11.18 -11.37 1.55
C VAL A 61 12.63 -11.38 2.02
N HIS A 62 13.59 -11.09 1.15
CA HIS A 62 15.01 -11.00 1.52
C HIS A 62 15.24 -9.88 2.55
N GLU A 63 14.64 -8.71 2.35
CA GLU A 63 14.71 -7.60 3.29
C GLU A 63 14.15 -7.98 4.66
N LEU A 64 12.98 -8.63 4.71
CA LEU A 64 12.39 -9.14 5.96
C LEU A 64 13.31 -10.14 6.65
N VAL A 65 13.89 -11.10 5.89
CA VAL A 65 14.81 -12.11 6.43
C VAL A 65 16.07 -11.45 7.00
N ASP A 66 16.65 -10.49 6.31
CA ASP A 66 17.89 -9.82 6.76
C ASP A 66 17.65 -9.00 8.02
N ARG A 67 16.57 -8.22 8.08
CA ARG A 67 16.18 -7.43 9.27
C ARG A 67 15.88 -8.33 10.46
N THR A 68 15.09 -9.40 10.24
CA THR A 68 14.75 -10.36 11.30
C THR A 68 16.00 -11.10 11.81
N ARG A 69 16.94 -11.47 10.91
CA ARG A 69 18.23 -12.10 11.28
C ARG A 69 19.04 -11.17 12.20
N HIS A 70 19.08 -9.89 11.90
CA HIS A 70 19.78 -8.91 12.74
C HIS A 70 19.22 -8.90 14.16
N VAL A 71 17.90 -8.81 14.31
CA VAL A 71 17.22 -8.83 15.63
C VAL A 71 17.47 -10.15 16.37
N LEU A 72 17.32 -11.29 15.68
CA LEU A 72 17.60 -12.61 16.27
C LEU A 72 19.07 -12.81 16.66
N SER A 73 19.99 -12.03 16.08
CA SER A 73 21.40 -12.00 16.45
C SER A 73 21.68 -11.11 17.66
N GLY A 74 20.66 -10.47 18.22
CA GLY A 74 20.77 -9.55 19.38
C GLY A 74 21.03 -8.09 18.99
N GLY A 75 20.91 -7.74 17.70
CA GLY A 75 20.98 -6.35 17.22
C GLY A 75 19.72 -5.55 17.53
N ASP A 76 19.84 -4.23 17.56
CA ASP A 76 18.69 -3.34 17.74
C ASP A 76 17.91 -3.22 16.42
N VAL A 77 16.59 -3.34 16.50
CA VAL A 77 15.72 -3.25 15.31
C VAL A 77 15.83 -1.89 14.62
N GLY A 78 16.04 -0.80 15.38
CA GLY A 78 16.22 0.55 14.84
C GLY A 78 17.44 0.70 13.91
N GLU A 79 18.44 -0.19 14.03
CA GLU A 79 19.63 -0.17 13.16
C GLU A 79 19.34 -0.71 11.74
N VAL A 80 18.30 -1.50 11.59
CA VAL A 80 17.95 -2.16 10.32
C VAL A 80 16.65 -1.68 9.71
N LEU A 81 15.89 -0.85 10.42
CA LEU A 81 14.74 -0.17 9.81
C LEU A 81 15.25 0.73 8.69
N GLY A 82 14.54 0.76 7.58
CA GLY A 82 14.85 1.62 6.43
C GLY A 82 14.96 3.08 6.86
N GLY A 83 15.66 3.87 6.07
CA GLY A 83 15.83 5.29 6.34
C GLY A 83 14.49 5.97 6.57
N SER A 84 14.47 7.00 7.43
CA SER A 84 13.24 7.74 7.76
C SER A 84 12.49 8.18 6.50
N PHE A 85 11.22 7.84 6.40
CA PHE A 85 10.34 8.48 5.42
C PHE A 85 9.71 9.73 6.05
N PRO A 86 9.78 10.88 5.40
CA PRO A 86 10.50 11.21 4.17
C PRO A 86 12.03 11.12 4.27
N ASP A 87 12.68 10.71 3.19
CA ASP A 87 14.14 10.80 3.08
C ASP A 87 14.62 12.26 2.95
N ALA A 88 15.95 12.48 2.96
CA ALA A 88 16.50 13.82 2.90
C ALA A 88 16.11 14.60 1.63
N GLY A 89 16.04 13.95 0.46
CA GLY A 89 15.61 14.58 -0.78
C GLY A 89 14.11 14.92 -0.79
N GLN A 90 13.32 14.03 -0.23
CA GLN A 90 11.87 14.22 -0.07
C GLN A 90 11.54 15.35 0.92
N ARG A 91 12.32 15.50 2.01
CA ARG A 91 12.19 16.62 2.95
C ARG A 91 12.46 17.96 2.27
N VAL A 92 13.50 18.04 1.44
CA VAL A 92 13.79 19.23 0.65
C VAL A 92 12.59 19.61 -0.23
N LEU A 93 11.95 18.65 -0.89
CA LEU A 93 10.74 18.90 -1.70
C LEU A 93 9.55 19.41 -0.88
N LEU A 94 9.41 18.93 0.36
CA LEU A 94 8.38 19.44 1.28
C LEU A 94 8.66 20.87 1.72
N ASP A 95 9.93 21.17 2.07
CA ASP A 95 10.36 22.46 2.61
C ASP A 95 10.39 23.55 1.54
N GLU A 96 10.82 23.23 0.31
CA GLU A 96 10.80 24.17 -0.82
C GLU A 96 9.39 24.63 -1.19
N GLY A 97 8.40 23.86 -0.79
CA GLY A 97 7.00 24.13 -1.11
C GLY A 97 6.69 23.94 -2.59
N GLY A 98 5.52 24.40 -3.00
CA GLY A 98 5.08 24.27 -4.38
C GLY A 98 4.42 22.90 -4.68
N PHE A 99 3.98 22.74 -5.90
CA PHE A 99 3.30 21.53 -6.38
C PHE A 99 4.28 20.72 -7.23
N VAL A 100 4.64 19.55 -6.75
CA VAL A 100 5.55 18.62 -7.43
C VAL A 100 4.79 17.36 -7.82
N VAL A 101 4.90 16.94 -9.08
CA VAL A 101 4.51 15.61 -9.54
C VAL A 101 5.64 15.13 -10.44
N ARG A 102 6.30 14.05 -10.06
CA ARG A 102 7.47 13.51 -10.76
C ARG A 102 7.38 11.99 -10.82
N GLY A 103 7.34 11.44 -12.02
CA GLY A 103 7.47 10.02 -12.27
C GLY A 103 8.86 9.68 -12.78
N GLU A 104 9.54 8.71 -12.14
CA GLU A 104 10.86 8.24 -12.52
C GLU A 104 10.98 6.72 -12.30
N GLY A 105 11.38 5.99 -13.34
CA GLY A 105 11.43 4.53 -13.28
C GLY A 105 10.07 3.94 -12.89
N SER A 106 10.00 3.24 -11.78
CA SER A 106 8.78 2.68 -11.19
C SER A 106 8.19 3.54 -10.05
N THR A 107 8.68 4.75 -9.84
CA THR A 107 8.30 5.57 -8.70
C THR A 107 7.61 6.84 -9.14
N LEU A 108 6.52 7.20 -8.48
CA LEU A 108 5.83 8.47 -8.59
C LEU A 108 5.92 9.22 -7.26
N THR A 109 6.47 10.43 -7.28
CA THR A 109 6.50 11.34 -6.12
C THR A 109 5.54 12.50 -6.37
N VAL A 110 4.68 12.78 -5.39
CA VAL A 110 3.73 13.89 -5.42
C VAL A 110 3.87 14.70 -4.15
N VAL A 111 4.09 16.03 -4.29
CA VAL A 111 3.99 17.00 -3.20
C VAL A 111 2.90 17.99 -3.53
N ALA A 112 1.95 18.18 -2.63
CA ALA A 112 0.78 19.04 -2.82
C ALA A 112 0.34 19.65 -1.47
N ASP A 113 -0.66 20.55 -1.52
CA ASP A 113 -1.36 20.96 -0.31
C ASP A 113 -2.01 19.73 0.34
N ASP A 114 -1.90 19.65 1.65
CA ASP A 114 -2.58 18.62 2.42
C ASP A 114 -4.08 18.90 2.44
N ARG A 115 -4.82 18.06 1.72
CA ARG A 115 -6.28 18.14 1.62
C ARG A 115 -6.87 16.74 1.63
N PRO A 116 -8.02 16.54 2.29
CA PRO A 116 -8.73 15.25 2.22
C PRO A 116 -8.90 14.77 0.78
N GLY A 117 -8.50 13.54 0.53
CA GLY A 117 -8.60 12.91 -0.78
C GLY A 117 -7.46 13.21 -1.76
N THR A 118 -6.39 13.90 -1.36
CA THR A 118 -5.20 14.07 -2.22
C THR A 118 -4.63 12.72 -2.62
N PHE A 119 -4.37 11.83 -1.66
CA PHE A 119 -3.88 10.48 -1.92
C PHE A 119 -4.83 9.68 -2.84
N SER A 120 -6.13 9.68 -2.55
CA SER A 120 -7.12 8.94 -3.33
C SER A 120 -7.17 9.41 -4.79
N LYS A 121 -7.09 10.71 -5.05
CA LYS A 121 -7.07 11.26 -6.42
C LYS A 121 -5.84 10.80 -7.19
N VAL A 122 -4.68 10.74 -6.56
CA VAL A 122 -3.45 10.21 -7.19
C VAL A 122 -3.61 8.72 -7.50
N ALA A 123 -4.05 7.92 -6.54
CA ALA A 123 -4.35 6.50 -6.72
C ALA A 123 -5.37 6.26 -7.86
N GLY A 124 -6.40 7.11 -7.94
CA GLY A 124 -7.38 7.04 -9.02
C GLY A 124 -6.82 7.36 -10.40
N VAL A 125 -5.91 8.33 -10.51
CA VAL A 125 -5.23 8.63 -11.79
C VAL A 125 -4.30 7.49 -12.18
N LEU A 126 -3.58 6.89 -11.25
CA LEU A 126 -2.75 5.70 -11.50
C LEU A 126 -3.62 4.55 -12.05
N SER A 127 -4.73 4.26 -11.39
CA SER A 127 -5.69 3.25 -11.85
C SER A 127 -6.30 3.59 -13.22
N LEU A 128 -6.60 4.88 -13.50
CA LEU A 128 -7.10 5.32 -14.80
C LEU A 128 -6.10 5.05 -15.93
N ASN A 129 -4.80 5.03 -15.64
CA ASN A 129 -3.74 4.71 -16.59
C ASN A 129 -3.32 3.22 -16.58
N GLY A 130 -3.99 2.38 -15.80
CA GLY A 130 -3.68 0.96 -15.71
C GLY A 130 -2.37 0.66 -14.98
N ALA A 131 -1.93 1.59 -14.15
CA ALA A 131 -0.75 1.42 -13.33
C ALA A 131 -1.09 0.52 -12.13
N ASP A 132 -0.27 -0.50 -11.92
CA ASP A 132 -0.37 -1.43 -10.81
C ASP A 132 0.40 -0.88 -9.62
N VAL A 133 -0.31 -0.28 -8.66
CA VAL A 133 0.32 0.23 -7.43
C VAL A 133 0.64 -0.97 -6.53
N GLN A 134 1.88 -1.08 -6.09
CA GLN A 134 2.38 -2.16 -5.22
C GLN A 134 2.63 -1.69 -3.80
N ASP A 135 3.07 -0.45 -3.66
CA ASP A 135 3.40 0.17 -2.38
C ASP A 135 3.17 1.67 -2.47
N ALA A 136 2.77 2.27 -1.37
CA ALA A 136 2.72 3.71 -1.25
C ALA A 136 3.01 4.15 0.18
N ALA A 137 3.72 5.27 0.30
CA ALA A 137 3.95 5.95 1.57
C ALA A 137 3.46 7.39 1.48
N ALA A 138 2.91 7.89 2.57
CA ALA A 138 2.47 9.28 2.66
C ALA A 138 2.94 9.92 3.97
N HIS A 139 3.18 11.23 3.91
CA HIS A 139 3.57 12.03 5.05
C HIS A 139 2.97 13.42 4.91
N SER A 140 2.35 13.90 5.97
CA SER A 140 1.77 15.24 6.03
C SER A 140 2.47 16.05 7.10
N GLU A 141 2.94 17.23 6.74
CA GLU A 141 3.60 18.16 7.63
C GLU A 141 3.37 19.61 7.19
N ASN A 142 3.10 20.52 8.13
CA ASN A 142 2.94 21.95 7.87
C ASN A 142 1.93 22.28 6.74
N GLY A 143 0.82 21.53 6.63
CA GLY A 143 -0.20 21.69 5.60
C GLY A 143 0.23 21.24 4.20
N ARG A 144 1.31 20.45 4.11
CA ARG A 144 1.83 19.85 2.89
C ARG A 144 1.76 18.32 3.00
N ALA A 145 1.36 17.68 1.92
CA ALA A 145 1.34 16.24 1.80
C ALA A 145 2.37 15.78 0.76
N LEU A 146 3.22 14.85 1.15
CA LEU A 146 4.07 14.06 0.27
C LEU A 146 3.46 12.67 0.12
N SER A 147 3.35 12.18 -1.09
CA SER A 147 2.99 10.80 -1.37
C SER A 147 3.97 10.20 -2.37
N VAL A 148 4.46 9.03 -2.08
CA VAL A 148 5.36 8.27 -2.97
C VAL A 148 4.69 6.94 -3.29
N PHE A 149 4.51 6.65 -4.56
CA PHE A 149 3.90 5.42 -5.06
C PHE A 149 4.93 4.60 -5.81
N ARG A 150 5.03 3.32 -5.48
CA ARG A 150 5.76 2.34 -6.29
C ARG A 150 4.77 1.65 -7.21
N VAL A 151 5.07 1.68 -8.49
CA VAL A 151 4.21 1.15 -9.54
C VAL A 151 4.91 -0.04 -10.19
N GLY A 152 4.22 -1.16 -10.26
CA GLY A 152 4.67 -2.35 -10.99
C GLY A 152 4.49 -2.20 -12.50
N GLN A 153 4.27 -3.33 -13.18
CA GLN A 153 4.03 -3.32 -14.63
C GLN A 153 2.73 -2.59 -14.97
N VAL A 154 2.80 -1.77 -16.01
CA VAL A 154 1.65 -1.10 -16.60
C VAL A 154 1.16 -1.93 -17.78
N LEU A 155 -0.15 -2.04 -17.98
CA LEU A 155 -0.72 -2.62 -19.19
C LEU A 155 -0.22 -1.83 -20.41
N GLY A 156 0.71 -2.42 -21.16
CA GLY A 156 1.29 -1.79 -22.36
C GLY A 156 2.75 -1.33 -22.25
N GLY A 157 3.44 -1.57 -21.13
CA GLY A 157 4.87 -1.27 -20.97
C GLY A 157 5.21 -0.31 -19.84
N THR A 158 6.09 0.65 -20.09
CA THR A 158 6.47 1.67 -19.09
C THR A 158 5.37 2.72 -18.91
N PRO A 159 5.21 3.30 -17.70
CA PRO A 159 4.24 4.36 -17.46
C PRO A 159 4.50 5.59 -18.36
N ASP A 160 3.46 6.14 -18.96
CA ASP A 160 3.52 7.46 -19.59
C ASP A 160 3.43 8.53 -18.46
N TRP A 161 4.57 8.80 -17.86
CA TRP A 161 4.65 9.74 -16.74
C TRP A 161 4.16 11.14 -17.09
N GLY A 162 4.45 11.63 -18.30
CA GLY A 162 4.00 12.97 -18.73
C GLY A 162 2.47 13.08 -18.71
N ARG A 163 1.79 12.06 -19.23
CA ARG A 163 0.32 11.98 -19.21
C ARG A 163 -0.23 11.84 -17.79
N ILE A 164 0.38 10.98 -16.97
CA ILE A 164 -0.04 10.75 -15.58
C ILE A 164 0.12 12.04 -14.77
N GLU A 165 1.25 12.73 -14.89
CA GLU A 165 1.52 14.00 -14.20
C GLU A 165 0.49 15.08 -14.57
N ASP A 166 0.18 15.27 -15.88
CA ASP A 166 -0.87 16.21 -16.30
C ASP A 166 -2.23 15.85 -15.69
N GLN A 167 -2.60 14.57 -15.72
CA GLN A 167 -3.87 14.14 -15.16
C GLN A 167 -3.95 14.32 -13.64
N ILE A 168 -2.84 14.07 -12.90
CA ILE A 168 -2.78 14.34 -11.45
C ILE A 168 -2.98 15.83 -11.19
N ARG A 169 -2.27 16.72 -11.91
CA ARG A 169 -2.46 18.17 -11.80
C ARG A 169 -3.91 18.59 -12.00
N ARG A 170 -4.55 18.01 -13.00
CA ARG A 170 -5.97 18.27 -13.29
C ARG A 170 -6.91 17.69 -12.25
N ALA A 171 -6.63 16.51 -11.73
CA ALA A 171 -7.44 15.86 -10.69
C ALA A 171 -7.39 16.65 -9.37
N LEU A 172 -6.19 17.04 -8.93
CA LEU A 172 -6.00 17.80 -7.70
C LEU A 172 -6.57 19.22 -7.79
N SER A 173 -6.55 19.83 -8.98
CA SER A 173 -7.19 21.15 -9.22
C SER A 173 -8.70 21.07 -9.53
N GLY A 174 -9.34 19.90 -9.42
CA GLY A 174 -10.78 19.72 -9.69
C GLY A 174 -11.16 19.79 -11.17
N ARG A 175 -10.21 19.70 -12.09
CA ARG A 175 -10.41 19.79 -13.56
C ARG A 175 -10.40 18.45 -14.28
N LEU A 176 -10.51 17.34 -13.56
CA LEU A 176 -10.64 16.00 -14.10
C LEU A 176 -11.84 15.30 -13.46
N ALA A 177 -12.79 14.86 -14.27
CA ALA A 177 -13.94 14.07 -13.81
C ALA A 177 -13.51 12.62 -13.53
N LEU A 178 -12.67 12.43 -12.49
CA LEU A 178 -11.94 11.19 -12.23
C LEU A 178 -12.88 10.01 -12.00
N ALA A 179 -13.89 10.15 -11.14
CA ALA A 179 -14.84 9.09 -10.85
C ALA A 179 -15.60 8.63 -12.11
N ALA A 180 -16.09 9.57 -12.94
CA ALA A 180 -16.77 9.24 -14.19
C ALA A 180 -15.85 8.48 -15.17
N ARG A 181 -14.57 8.90 -15.28
CA ARG A 181 -13.60 8.22 -16.16
C ARG A 181 -13.22 6.83 -15.65
N LEU A 182 -13.13 6.65 -14.34
CA LEU A 182 -12.92 5.34 -13.73
C LEU A 182 -14.13 4.43 -14.00
N GLY A 183 -15.36 4.97 -13.89
CA GLY A 183 -16.58 4.25 -14.23
C GLY A 183 -16.63 3.81 -15.69
N ASP A 184 -16.25 4.69 -16.63
CA ASP A 184 -16.19 4.32 -18.05
C ASP A 184 -15.14 3.23 -18.31
N ARG A 185 -13.97 3.33 -17.65
CA ARG A 185 -12.92 2.32 -17.73
C ARG A 185 -13.36 0.99 -17.13
N SER A 186 -14.04 0.99 -15.99
CA SER A 186 -14.57 -0.21 -15.34
C SER A 186 -15.50 -1.00 -16.25
N ARG A 187 -16.39 -0.33 -16.99
CA ARG A 187 -17.30 -0.98 -17.96
C ARG A 187 -16.58 -1.68 -19.12
N THR A 188 -15.38 -1.20 -19.48
CA THR A 188 -14.58 -1.77 -20.58
C THR A 188 -13.52 -2.76 -20.07
N TYR A 189 -13.23 -2.75 -18.79
CA TYR A 189 -12.25 -3.63 -18.18
C TYR A 189 -12.81 -5.05 -18.08
N ARG A 190 -12.06 -6.00 -18.64
CA ARG A 190 -12.35 -7.43 -18.48
C ARG A 190 -11.20 -8.03 -17.68
N PRO A 191 -11.45 -8.54 -16.47
CA PRO A 191 -10.41 -9.20 -15.69
C PRO A 191 -9.88 -10.42 -16.47
N ILE A 192 -8.56 -10.58 -16.46
CA ILE A 192 -7.85 -11.67 -17.17
C ILE A 192 -8.22 -13.04 -16.60
N ARG A 193 -8.61 -13.07 -15.32
CA ARG A 193 -9.08 -14.28 -14.63
C ARG A 193 -10.40 -13.95 -13.93
N MET A 194 -11.46 -14.63 -14.31
CA MET A 194 -12.68 -14.64 -13.51
C MET A 194 -12.57 -15.77 -12.49
N ALA A 195 -12.59 -15.42 -11.20
CA ALA A 195 -12.75 -16.41 -10.16
C ALA A 195 -14.13 -17.07 -10.28
N ALA A 196 -14.18 -18.36 -10.05
CA ALA A 196 -15.44 -19.09 -9.95
C ALA A 196 -16.32 -18.53 -8.81
N ARG A 197 -15.71 -17.88 -7.83
CA ARG A 197 -16.37 -17.22 -6.71
C ARG A 197 -15.50 -16.07 -6.19
N PRO A 198 -15.86 -14.81 -6.45
CA PRO A 198 -15.11 -13.66 -5.95
C PRO A 198 -15.15 -13.61 -4.41
N ALA A 199 -14.10 -13.08 -3.80
CA ALA A 199 -14.07 -12.87 -2.36
C ALA A 199 -15.21 -11.94 -1.92
N ARG A 200 -15.76 -12.21 -0.73
CA ARG A 200 -16.67 -11.25 -0.09
C ARG A 200 -15.82 -10.11 0.47
N PRO A 201 -16.19 -8.85 0.21
CA PRO A 201 -15.50 -7.72 0.81
C PRO A 201 -15.44 -7.85 2.34
N ARG A 202 -14.27 -7.62 2.90
CA ARG A 202 -14.01 -7.68 4.34
C ARG A 202 -12.96 -6.64 4.71
N VAL A 203 -13.15 -6.04 5.88
CA VAL A 203 -12.15 -5.20 6.54
C VAL A 203 -11.75 -5.88 7.85
N THR A 204 -10.47 -5.93 8.13
CA THR A 204 -9.93 -6.41 9.41
C THR A 204 -9.11 -5.30 10.04
N VAL A 205 -9.32 -5.07 11.33
CA VAL A 205 -8.59 -4.06 12.11
C VAL A 205 -7.54 -4.75 12.96
N ASP A 206 -6.33 -4.24 12.94
CA ASP A 206 -5.22 -4.69 13.78
C ASP A 206 -4.55 -3.48 14.44
N ASN A 207 -4.62 -3.42 15.76
CA ASN A 207 -4.00 -2.38 16.58
C ASN A 207 -2.75 -2.88 17.34
N GLU A 208 -2.37 -4.14 17.14
CA GLU A 208 -1.23 -4.75 17.83
C GLU A 208 0.04 -4.70 17.01
N THR A 209 -0.08 -4.86 15.67
CA THR A 209 1.08 -4.98 14.78
C THR A 209 1.93 -3.71 14.72
N SER A 210 1.33 -2.53 14.65
CA SER A 210 2.07 -1.26 14.61
C SER A 210 1.98 -0.51 15.94
N ALA A 211 3.09 0.06 16.38
CA ALA A 211 3.11 0.92 17.56
C ALA A 211 2.44 2.28 17.34
N THR A 212 2.42 2.77 16.10
CA THR A 212 2.10 4.18 15.79
C THR A 212 0.88 4.37 14.90
N ALA A 213 0.35 3.32 14.30
CA ALA A 213 -0.79 3.38 13.38
C ALA A 213 -1.78 2.24 13.61
N THR A 214 -3.03 2.43 13.22
CA THR A 214 -4.01 1.36 13.09
C THR A 214 -3.82 0.70 11.72
N VAL A 215 -3.75 -0.62 11.67
CA VAL A 215 -3.65 -1.37 10.42
C VAL A 215 -5.04 -1.85 10.01
N LEU A 216 -5.45 -1.45 8.81
CA LEU A 216 -6.69 -1.89 8.17
C LEU A 216 -6.36 -2.80 7.00
N GLU A 217 -6.69 -4.08 7.09
CA GLU A 217 -6.57 -5.00 5.96
C GLU A 217 -7.92 -5.10 5.25
N VAL A 218 -7.93 -4.78 3.96
CA VAL A 218 -9.12 -4.80 3.10
C VAL A 218 -8.97 -5.90 2.08
N THR A 219 -9.88 -6.88 2.10
CA THR A 219 -9.98 -7.92 1.09
C THR A 219 -11.23 -7.69 0.26
N CYS A 220 -11.10 -7.62 -1.06
CA CYS A 220 -12.25 -7.50 -1.96
C CYS A 220 -11.88 -7.96 -3.39
N PRO A 221 -12.86 -8.15 -4.29
CA PRO A 221 -12.58 -8.43 -5.69
C PRO A 221 -11.72 -7.34 -6.34
N ASP A 222 -10.73 -7.74 -7.15
CA ASP A 222 -9.94 -6.80 -7.94
C ASP A 222 -10.79 -6.10 -9.00
N GLY A 223 -10.44 -4.86 -9.28
CA GLY A 223 -11.14 -4.07 -10.28
C GLY A 223 -10.57 -2.66 -10.45
N VAL A 224 -11.01 -2.00 -11.51
CA VAL A 224 -10.58 -0.62 -11.78
C VAL A 224 -10.96 0.30 -10.63
N GLY A 225 -9.96 1.00 -10.09
CA GLY A 225 -10.18 2.01 -9.05
C GLY A 225 -10.47 1.46 -7.65
N VAL A 226 -10.16 0.20 -7.34
CA VAL A 226 -10.33 -0.33 -5.98
C VAL A 226 -9.55 0.50 -4.96
N LEU A 227 -8.26 0.73 -5.19
CA LEU A 227 -7.43 1.57 -4.30
C LEU A 227 -8.00 2.99 -4.15
N TYR A 228 -8.52 3.59 -5.23
CA TYR A 228 -9.19 4.89 -5.18
C TYR A 228 -10.42 4.85 -4.27
N ARG A 229 -11.25 3.82 -4.38
CA ARG A 229 -12.49 3.67 -3.58
C ARG A 229 -12.18 3.49 -2.10
N ILE A 230 -11.23 2.61 -1.76
CA ILE A 230 -10.81 2.38 -0.37
C ILE A 230 -10.27 3.69 0.24
N THR A 231 -9.32 4.32 -0.44
CA THR A 231 -8.69 5.55 0.08
C THR A 231 -9.62 6.75 0.06
N ARG A 232 -10.69 6.72 -0.75
CA ARG A 232 -11.77 7.70 -0.72
C ARG A 232 -12.61 7.57 0.55
N ALA A 233 -12.92 6.32 0.98
CA ALA A 233 -13.60 6.08 2.25
C ALA A 233 -12.79 6.65 3.43
N PHE A 234 -11.48 6.45 3.42
CA PHE A 234 -10.61 7.04 4.46
C PHE A 234 -10.65 8.56 4.47
N ALA A 235 -10.62 9.17 3.29
CA ALA A 235 -10.67 10.63 3.17
C ALA A 235 -12.02 11.25 3.65
N GLU A 236 -13.13 10.50 3.59
CA GLU A 236 -14.43 10.95 4.11
C GLU A 236 -14.50 10.93 5.65
N LEU A 237 -13.62 10.18 6.27
CA LEU A 237 -13.51 10.04 7.72
C LEU A 237 -12.26 10.75 8.28
N ASP A 238 -11.65 11.63 7.47
CA ASP A 238 -10.44 12.39 7.84
C ASP A 238 -9.30 11.53 8.37
N LEU A 239 -9.10 10.34 7.76
CA LEU A 239 -8.00 9.45 8.10
C LEU A 239 -6.76 9.77 7.29
N ASP A 240 -5.63 9.84 7.98
CA ASP A 240 -4.30 9.96 7.38
C ASP A 240 -3.74 8.58 7.04
N ILE A 241 -3.35 8.40 5.77
CA ILE A 241 -2.66 7.19 5.30
C ILE A 241 -1.15 7.42 5.48
N VAL A 242 -0.52 6.58 6.29
CA VAL A 242 0.95 6.59 6.48
C VAL A 242 1.63 5.66 5.47
N ARG A 243 1.05 4.47 5.30
CA ARG A 243 1.56 3.45 4.39
C ARG A 243 0.40 2.66 3.77
N ALA A 244 0.60 2.21 2.54
CA ALA A 244 -0.30 1.25 1.88
C ALA A 244 0.53 0.16 1.19
N ARG A 245 0.25 -1.09 1.52
CA ARG A 245 0.74 -2.27 0.82
C ARG A 245 -0.40 -2.82 -0.02
N VAL A 246 -0.20 -2.88 -1.32
CA VAL A 246 -1.25 -3.24 -2.28
C VAL A 246 -0.88 -4.55 -2.94
N GLN A 247 -1.72 -5.56 -2.81
CA GLN A 247 -1.45 -6.88 -3.36
C GLN A 247 -2.65 -7.48 -4.05
N THR A 248 -2.47 -7.87 -5.31
CA THR A 248 -3.47 -8.65 -6.05
C THR A 248 -3.13 -10.14 -5.96
N LEU A 249 -4.07 -10.94 -5.43
CA LEU A 249 -3.98 -12.39 -5.29
C LEU A 249 -5.04 -13.05 -6.19
N GLY A 250 -4.64 -13.41 -7.40
CA GLY A 250 -5.56 -14.00 -8.38
C GLY A 250 -6.60 -13.00 -8.88
N SER A 251 -7.84 -13.09 -8.41
CA SER A 251 -8.95 -12.19 -8.74
C SER A 251 -9.33 -11.25 -7.61
N ASP A 252 -8.61 -11.28 -6.52
CA ASP A 252 -8.92 -10.52 -5.32
C ASP A 252 -7.74 -9.65 -4.93
N VAL A 253 -8.01 -8.51 -4.30
CA VAL A 253 -6.99 -7.68 -3.66
C VAL A 253 -6.99 -7.94 -2.16
N VAL A 254 -5.80 -7.86 -1.57
CA VAL A 254 -5.59 -7.87 -0.13
C VAL A 254 -4.65 -6.71 0.19
N ASP A 255 -5.24 -5.59 0.53
CA ASP A 255 -4.52 -4.34 0.74
C ASP A 255 -4.44 -4.04 2.24
N ALA A 256 -3.25 -3.70 2.73
CA ALA A 256 -3.03 -3.29 4.10
C ALA A 256 -2.69 -1.80 4.17
N PHE A 257 -3.44 -1.07 4.97
CA PHE A 257 -3.28 0.37 5.17
C PHE A 257 -2.91 0.67 6.61
N TYR A 258 -1.85 1.43 6.80
CA TYR A 258 -1.47 2.00 8.07
C TYR A 258 -2.08 3.39 8.15
N VAL A 259 -3.06 3.58 9.01
CA VAL A 259 -3.82 4.82 9.12
C VAL A 259 -3.77 5.41 10.52
N ARG A 260 -3.95 6.73 10.59
CA ARG A 260 -4.10 7.49 11.83
C ARG A 260 -5.34 8.36 11.73
N ASP A 261 -5.84 8.80 12.87
CA ASP A 261 -6.87 9.83 12.91
C ASP A 261 -6.28 11.22 12.60
N SER A 262 -7.14 12.22 12.51
CA SER A 262 -6.75 13.61 12.24
C SER A 262 -5.86 14.24 13.34
N SER A 263 -5.73 13.60 14.50
CA SER A 263 -4.79 13.99 15.56
C SER A 263 -3.40 13.35 15.39
N GLY A 264 -3.23 12.45 14.41
CA GLY A 264 -2.03 11.66 14.19
C GLY A 264 -1.90 10.44 15.10
N SER A 265 -2.99 10.04 15.77
CA SER A 265 -3.02 8.93 16.73
C SER A 265 -3.62 7.66 16.13
N LYS A 266 -3.36 6.51 16.78
CA LYS A 266 -4.06 5.25 16.48
C LYS A 266 -5.55 5.38 16.79
N ILE A 267 -6.37 4.73 15.98
CA ILE A 267 -7.82 4.71 16.13
C ILE A 267 -8.17 3.55 17.05
N THR A 268 -8.57 3.86 18.28
CA THR A 268 -8.90 2.85 19.30
C THR A 268 -10.37 2.87 19.68
N ASP A 269 -11.12 3.90 19.27
CA ASP A 269 -12.55 4.00 19.50
C ASP A 269 -13.32 2.98 18.66
N ALA A 270 -14.10 2.12 19.30
CA ALA A 270 -14.81 1.03 18.65
C ALA A 270 -15.93 1.52 17.72
N GLU A 271 -16.59 2.63 18.03
CA GLU A 271 -17.62 3.22 17.20
C GLU A 271 -17.01 3.79 15.92
N HIS A 272 -15.89 4.52 16.05
CA HIS A 272 -15.15 5.04 14.89
C HIS A 272 -14.62 3.91 14.00
N LEU A 273 -14.08 2.83 14.57
CA LEU A 273 -13.66 1.65 13.80
C LEU A 273 -14.81 1.00 13.03
N ALA A 274 -16.00 0.92 13.62
CA ALA A 274 -17.18 0.39 12.96
C ALA A 274 -17.64 1.29 11.78
N GLU A 275 -17.56 2.61 11.93
CA GLU A 275 -17.88 3.55 10.84
C GLU A 275 -16.86 3.45 9.69
N ILE A 276 -15.58 3.24 10.01
CA ILE A 276 -14.53 3.01 8.99
C ILE A 276 -14.83 1.73 8.20
N GLU A 277 -15.12 0.63 8.89
CA GLU A 277 -15.47 -0.63 8.25
C GLU A 277 -16.69 -0.47 7.34
N LEU A 278 -17.76 0.16 7.85
CA LEU A 278 -18.99 0.41 7.10
C LEU A 278 -18.72 1.25 5.83
N SER A 279 -17.95 2.33 5.95
CA SER A 279 -17.62 3.21 4.83
C SER A 279 -16.81 2.48 3.77
N VAL A 280 -15.75 1.77 4.16
CA VAL A 280 -14.93 0.99 3.23
C VAL A 280 -15.75 -0.07 2.51
N LEU A 281 -16.51 -0.89 3.25
CA LEU A 281 -17.38 -1.92 2.66
C LEU A 281 -18.38 -1.33 1.67
N ARG A 282 -18.94 -0.16 1.97
CA ARG A 282 -19.87 0.54 1.08
C ARG A 282 -19.17 0.98 -0.21
N TRP A 283 -17.98 1.58 -0.10
CA TRP A 283 -17.24 2.07 -1.25
C TRP A 283 -16.71 0.96 -2.17
N VAL A 284 -16.28 -0.19 -1.63
CA VAL A 284 -15.82 -1.32 -2.44
C VAL A 284 -16.95 -2.11 -3.08
N ALA A 285 -18.17 -2.04 -2.52
CA ALA A 285 -19.36 -2.71 -3.06
C ALA A 285 -20.03 -1.91 -4.20
N VAL A 286 -19.71 -0.64 -4.38
CA VAL A 286 -20.30 0.19 -5.45
C VAL A 286 -19.48 0.03 -6.72
N ASP A 287 -20.10 -0.52 -7.78
CA ASP A 287 -19.61 -0.35 -9.15
C ASP A 287 -19.79 1.12 -9.55
N PHE A 288 -18.80 1.69 -10.27
CA PHE A 288 -18.86 3.08 -10.76
C PHE A 288 -20.06 3.31 -11.69
#